data_79dbbc8940bc7ee91e5573a902653fec
#
_entry.id   79dbbc8940bc7ee91e5573a902653fec
#
_cell.length_a   1.000
_cell.length_b   1.000
_cell.length_c   1.000
_cell.angle_alpha   90.00
_cell.angle_beta   90.00
_cell.angle_gamma   90.00
#
_symmetry.space_group_name_H-M   'P 1'
#
loop_
_entity.id
_entity.type
_entity.pdbx_description
1 polymer ?
#
loop_
_entity_poly.entity_id
_entity_poly.type
_entity_poly.pdbx_seq_one_letter_code
_entity_poly.pdbx_strand_id
1 'polypeptide(L)'
;MEFYGNNVGTYTTTAGQVGRNNGIKFTNTDKPEIGYSIGSIRATPYFFQLFEDDDERRDWSIADYEFTDEGEKKAISSNNMWIRFCGKFRREYELLTPKSTTNTSTNFPILRYSDVLLMYAEAVAADETSEAGELTQAYEYLNRVRRRGYGRDVNTPVMGVDLPEEGRISLLEAVKDERARELGHELLRKDDIIRWGEFYDRMQSVRVTVPEAYTSNYYCLLYTSPSPRD
;
A
#
# COMPACT_ATOMS: atom_id res chain seq x y z
N MET A 1 13.58 4.82 1.50
CA MET A 1 13.54 3.64 0.59
C MET A 1 13.16 4.15 -0.79
N GLU A 2 14.06 4.04 -1.74
CA GLU A 2 13.78 4.49 -3.11
C GLU A 2 12.87 3.46 -3.78
N PHE A 3 11.60 3.80 -3.93
CA PHE A 3 10.64 3.05 -4.76
C PHE A 3 10.85 3.27 -6.25
N TYR A 4 11.83 4.06 -6.60
CA TYR A 4 12.13 4.41 -7.96
C TYR A 4 13.26 3.52 -8.44
N GLY A 5 12.94 2.61 -9.34
CA GLY A 5 13.97 1.92 -10.10
C GLY A 5 14.90 2.95 -10.72
N ASN A 6 16.16 2.62 -10.88
CA ASN A 6 17.12 3.50 -11.50
C ASN A 6 16.56 4.04 -12.81
N ASN A 7 16.26 5.32 -12.85
CA ASN A 7 15.84 6.04 -14.05
C ASN A 7 17.04 6.25 -14.97
N VAL A 8 17.80 5.21 -15.19
CA VAL A 8 18.93 5.21 -16.10
C VAL A 8 18.38 4.88 -17.48
N GLY A 9 17.93 5.90 -18.17
CA GLY A 9 17.53 5.70 -19.55
C GLY A 9 16.41 6.62 -20.02
N THR A 10 16.28 6.68 -21.29
CA THR A 10 15.15 7.31 -21.99
C THR A 10 13.91 6.46 -21.84
N TYR A 11 12.73 7.09 -21.78
CA TYR A 11 11.47 6.38 -21.91
C TYR A 11 11.46 5.57 -23.20
N THR A 12 11.28 4.26 -23.08
CA THR A 12 11.16 3.35 -24.22
C THR A 12 9.71 2.94 -24.39
N THR A 13 9.38 2.32 -25.51
CA THR A 13 8.05 1.73 -25.76
C THR A 13 7.69 0.63 -24.76
N THR A 14 8.68 0.10 -24.04
CA THR A 14 8.53 -0.93 -23.01
C THR A 14 8.47 -0.34 -21.60
N ALA A 15 8.56 0.98 -21.44
CA ALA A 15 8.43 1.62 -20.13
C ALA A 15 7.05 1.36 -19.52
N GLY A 16 7.01 1.18 -18.21
CA GLY A 16 5.79 0.85 -17.48
C GLY A 16 4.75 1.97 -17.48
N GLN A 17 3.58 1.66 -16.98
CA GLN A 17 2.47 2.60 -16.86
C GLN A 17 1.98 2.76 -15.41
N VAL A 18 2.69 2.22 -14.45
CA VAL A 18 2.25 2.16 -13.05
C VAL A 18 1.95 3.55 -12.49
N GLY A 19 2.88 4.49 -12.59
CA GLY A 19 2.68 5.86 -12.12
C GLY A 19 1.61 6.61 -12.91
N ARG A 20 1.52 6.35 -14.24
CA ARG A 20 0.49 6.92 -15.10
C ARG A 20 -0.93 6.48 -14.67
N ASN A 21 -1.10 5.23 -14.36
CA ASN A 21 -2.42 4.70 -14.03
C ASN A 21 -2.77 4.90 -12.55
N ASN A 22 -1.80 4.74 -11.65
CA ASN A 22 -2.03 4.58 -10.22
C ASN A 22 -1.41 5.68 -9.35
N GLY A 23 -0.78 6.69 -9.94
CA GLY A 23 -0.31 7.87 -9.20
C GLY A 23 -1.44 8.80 -8.78
N ILE A 24 -1.08 9.92 -8.19
CA ILE A 24 -2.04 10.98 -7.84
C ILE A 24 -2.62 11.57 -9.13
N LYS A 25 -3.94 11.74 -9.20
CA LYS A 25 -4.60 12.21 -10.40
C LYS A 25 -4.10 13.59 -10.82
N PHE A 26 -3.62 13.68 -12.06
CA PHE A 26 -3.30 14.92 -12.76
C PHE A 26 -3.36 14.69 -14.27
N THR A 27 -4.28 15.34 -14.94
CA THR A 27 -4.56 15.07 -16.36
C THR A 27 -4.23 16.23 -17.31
N ASN A 28 -3.70 17.34 -16.78
CA ASN A 28 -3.25 18.45 -17.61
C ASN A 28 -1.91 18.10 -18.28
N THR A 29 -1.91 18.01 -19.60
CA THR A 29 -0.74 17.66 -20.41
C THR A 29 0.23 18.84 -20.62
N ASP A 30 -0.23 20.07 -20.35
CA ASP A 30 0.55 21.29 -20.52
C ASP A 30 1.54 21.53 -19.36
N LYS A 31 1.52 20.63 -18.36
CA LYS A 31 2.37 20.65 -17.17
C LYS A 31 3.20 19.37 -17.06
N PRO A 32 4.13 19.11 -17.99
CA PRO A 32 4.88 17.86 -18.03
C PRO A 32 5.84 17.67 -16.82
N GLU A 33 6.11 18.73 -16.06
CA GLU A 33 6.91 18.67 -14.82
C GLU A 33 6.17 17.95 -13.69
N ILE A 34 4.83 17.97 -13.65
CA ILE A 34 4.01 17.23 -12.68
C ILE A 34 3.91 15.75 -13.09
N GLY A 35 3.56 15.50 -14.34
CA GLY A 35 3.40 14.20 -14.94
C GLY A 35 1.95 13.70 -14.93
N TYR A 36 1.47 13.34 -16.11
CA TYR A 36 0.10 12.85 -16.32
C TYR A 36 -0.18 11.57 -15.55
N SER A 37 -1.25 11.56 -14.75
CA SER A 37 -1.72 10.38 -14.03
C SER A 37 -3.25 10.34 -13.96
N ILE A 38 -3.83 9.15 -14.17
CA ILE A 38 -5.28 8.92 -14.15
C ILE A 38 -5.80 8.82 -12.70
N GLY A 39 -4.99 8.32 -11.76
CA GLY A 39 -5.40 8.13 -10.38
C GLY A 39 -6.45 7.03 -10.21
N SER A 40 -6.19 5.85 -10.76
CA SER A 40 -7.15 4.74 -10.76
C SER A 40 -7.35 4.09 -9.39
N ILE A 41 -6.33 4.13 -8.53
CA ILE A 41 -6.37 3.52 -7.20
C ILE A 41 -6.58 4.59 -6.13
N ARG A 42 -7.54 4.33 -5.24
CA ARG A 42 -7.84 5.19 -4.10
C ARG A 42 -7.72 4.41 -2.79
N ALA A 43 -7.48 5.13 -1.71
CA ALA A 43 -7.45 4.55 -0.38
C ALA A 43 -8.87 4.33 0.16
N THR A 44 -9.01 3.32 1.01
CA THR A 44 -10.21 3.12 1.83
C THR A 44 -10.00 3.70 3.23
N PRO A 45 -11.05 4.12 3.95
CA PRO A 45 -10.94 4.52 5.34
C PRO A 45 -10.33 3.42 6.21
N TYR A 46 -10.67 2.17 5.97
CA TYR A 46 -10.08 1.03 6.67
C TYR A 46 -8.54 1.01 6.53
N PHE A 47 -8.03 1.18 5.31
CA PHE A 47 -6.58 1.20 5.09
C PHE A 47 -5.89 2.36 5.81
N PHE A 48 -6.52 3.53 5.85
CA PHE A 48 -6.00 4.68 6.60
C PHE A 48 -5.96 4.42 8.11
N GLN A 49 -7.02 3.80 8.65
CA GLN A 49 -7.15 3.52 10.09
C GLN A 49 -6.20 2.43 10.59
N LEU A 50 -5.60 1.64 9.69
CA LEU A 50 -4.57 0.67 10.08
C LEU A 50 -3.27 1.31 10.56
N PHE A 51 -3.01 2.56 10.19
CA PHE A 51 -1.79 3.25 10.56
C PHE A 51 -1.98 4.01 11.87
N GLU A 52 -1.01 3.92 12.74
CA GLU A 52 -0.88 4.78 13.91
C GLU A 52 -0.39 6.17 13.48
N ASP A 53 -0.56 7.19 14.34
CA ASP A 53 -0.27 8.58 13.95
C ASP A 53 1.20 8.81 13.60
N ASP A 54 2.12 8.09 14.26
CA ASP A 54 3.56 8.20 14.06
C ASP A 54 4.10 7.30 12.93
N ASP A 55 3.24 6.53 12.26
CA ASP A 55 3.67 5.69 11.13
C ASP A 55 3.82 6.54 9.87
N GLU A 56 5.05 6.85 9.49
CA GLU A 56 5.39 7.69 8.33
C GLU A 56 4.86 7.13 6.99
N ARG A 57 4.57 5.83 6.94
CA ARG A 57 4.05 5.17 5.73
C ARG A 57 2.63 5.60 5.39
N ARG A 58 1.83 6.07 6.38
CA ARG A 58 0.45 6.50 6.15
C ARG A 58 0.39 7.60 5.09
N ASP A 59 1.05 8.70 5.36
CA ASP A 59 0.98 9.89 4.50
C ASP A 59 1.84 9.73 3.22
N TRP A 60 2.76 8.76 3.24
CA TRP A 60 3.44 8.34 2.01
C TRP A 60 2.55 7.48 1.13
N SER A 61 1.88 6.47 1.68
CA SER A 61 1.06 5.50 0.93
C SER A 61 -0.28 6.06 0.50
N ILE A 62 -0.83 7.02 1.26
CA ILE A 62 -2.13 7.64 1.05
C ILE A 62 -1.93 9.14 0.89
N ALA A 63 -2.01 9.64 -0.35
CA ALA A 63 -1.81 11.06 -0.60
C ALA A 63 -2.88 11.91 0.05
N ASP A 64 -2.48 12.88 0.85
CA ASP A 64 -3.35 13.83 1.54
C ASP A 64 -3.68 15.07 0.70
N TYR A 65 -3.34 15.05 -0.58
CA TYR A 65 -3.58 16.14 -1.53
C TYR A 65 -4.00 15.62 -2.91
N GLU A 66 -4.61 16.48 -3.67
CA GLU A 66 -4.84 16.39 -5.11
C GLU A 66 -4.10 17.53 -5.82
N PHE A 67 -3.94 17.42 -7.13
CA PHE A 67 -3.44 18.53 -7.93
C PHE A 67 -4.61 19.34 -8.51
N THR A 68 -4.48 20.68 -8.50
CA THR A 68 -5.33 21.56 -9.31
C THR A 68 -4.92 21.49 -10.79
N ASP A 69 -5.71 22.05 -11.68
CA ASP A 69 -5.36 22.10 -13.11
C ASP A 69 -4.05 22.91 -13.36
N GLU A 70 -3.73 23.83 -12.49
CA GLU A 70 -2.47 24.59 -12.51
C GLU A 70 -1.28 23.79 -11.97
N GLY A 71 -1.50 22.61 -11.41
CA GLY A 71 -0.47 21.75 -10.86
C GLY A 71 -0.08 22.08 -9.42
N GLU A 72 -0.88 22.87 -8.73
CA GLU A 72 -0.70 23.15 -7.31
C GLU A 72 -1.28 22.05 -6.44
N LYS A 73 -0.67 21.79 -5.28
CA LYS A 73 -1.19 20.84 -4.30
C LYS A 73 -2.30 21.44 -3.48
N LYS A 74 -3.45 20.79 -3.51
CA LYS A 74 -4.62 21.14 -2.70
C LYS A 74 -4.90 20.02 -1.71
N ALA A 75 -4.86 20.33 -0.41
CA ALA A 75 -5.08 19.36 0.65
C ALA A 75 -6.49 18.74 0.59
N ILE A 76 -6.55 17.44 0.84
CA ILE A 76 -7.78 16.67 0.98
C ILE A 76 -8.04 16.44 2.47
N SER A 77 -9.19 16.88 2.96
CA SER A 77 -9.62 16.66 4.34
C SER A 77 -9.60 15.17 4.71
N SER A 78 -9.28 14.87 5.97
CA SER A 78 -9.35 13.51 6.52
C SER A 78 -10.78 12.93 6.45
N ASN A 79 -11.80 13.78 6.46
CA ASN A 79 -13.20 13.34 6.29
C ASN A 79 -13.52 12.87 4.87
N ASN A 80 -12.68 13.18 3.88
CA ASN A 80 -12.84 12.80 2.48
C ASN A 80 -11.86 11.68 2.08
N MET A 81 -11.73 10.67 2.93
CA MET A 81 -10.78 9.59 2.75
C MET A 81 -10.93 8.85 1.40
N TRP A 82 -12.17 8.64 0.96
CA TRP A 82 -12.50 7.91 -0.28
C TRP A 82 -11.99 8.57 -1.57
N ILE A 83 -11.62 9.84 -1.54
CA ILE A 83 -11.06 10.53 -2.70
C ILE A 83 -9.54 10.61 -2.68
N ARG A 84 -8.89 10.18 -1.60
CA ARG A 84 -7.42 10.17 -1.50
C ARG A 84 -6.82 9.11 -2.41
N PHE A 85 -5.78 9.50 -3.14
CA PHE A 85 -5.10 8.65 -4.11
C PHE A 85 -4.00 7.80 -3.48
N CYS A 86 -3.62 6.74 -4.20
CA CYS A 86 -2.39 6.02 -3.90
C CYS A 86 -1.19 6.96 -4.00
N GLY A 87 -0.41 7.03 -2.93
CA GLY A 87 0.79 7.85 -2.87
C GLY A 87 2.08 7.14 -3.27
N LYS A 88 2.08 5.80 -3.36
CA LYS A 88 3.29 5.02 -3.64
C LYS A 88 3.84 5.24 -5.05
N PHE A 89 3.01 5.64 -6.00
CA PHE A 89 3.38 5.79 -7.41
C PHE A 89 3.32 7.26 -7.86
N ARG A 90 3.76 8.19 -6.99
CA ARG A 90 3.78 9.62 -7.27
C ARG A 90 4.71 9.93 -8.42
N ARG A 91 4.18 10.55 -9.47
CA ARG A 91 4.96 10.93 -10.63
C ARG A 91 5.84 12.15 -10.40
N GLU A 92 5.51 13.00 -9.44
CA GLU A 92 6.29 14.20 -9.11
C GLU A 92 7.73 13.90 -8.73
N TYR A 93 8.00 12.70 -8.21
CA TYR A 93 9.36 12.25 -7.86
C TYR A 93 10.11 11.55 -9.01
N GLU A 94 9.50 11.43 -10.19
CA GLU A 94 10.24 10.94 -11.36
C GLU A 94 11.30 11.95 -11.75
N LEU A 95 12.53 11.48 -11.90
CA LEU A 95 13.70 12.34 -12.18
C LEU A 95 13.73 12.85 -13.62
N LEU A 96 13.17 12.09 -14.57
CA LEU A 96 13.17 12.46 -15.97
C LEU A 96 12.12 13.54 -16.26
N THR A 97 12.54 14.61 -16.92
CA THR A 97 11.69 15.70 -17.39
C THR A 97 12.01 16.04 -18.84
N PRO A 98 11.03 16.37 -19.68
CA PRO A 98 9.58 16.37 -19.42
C PRO A 98 9.06 14.94 -19.19
N LYS A 99 8.07 14.79 -18.27
CA LYS A 99 7.48 13.49 -17.98
C LYS A 99 6.53 13.07 -19.11
N SER A 100 6.66 11.83 -19.57
CA SER A 100 5.82 11.29 -20.64
C SER A 100 4.34 11.20 -20.21
N THR A 101 3.42 11.47 -21.11
CA THR A 101 1.98 11.29 -20.89
C THR A 101 1.54 9.83 -21.01
N THR A 102 2.35 8.96 -21.60
CA THR A 102 2.01 7.57 -21.88
C THR A 102 2.73 6.58 -20.98
N ASN A 103 3.95 6.89 -20.57
CA ASN A 103 4.82 5.96 -19.85
C ASN A 103 5.37 6.60 -18.57
N THR A 104 5.82 5.76 -17.64
CA THR A 104 6.46 6.18 -16.39
C THR A 104 7.75 5.40 -16.16
N SER A 105 8.72 6.03 -15.52
CA SER A 105 9.95 5.36 -15.10
C SER A 105 9.79 4.59 -13.77
N THR A 106 8.65 4.71 -13.12
CA THR A 106 8.36 4.00 -11.88
C THR A 106 8.17 2.52 -12.14
N ASN A 107 9.00 1.70 -11.50
CA ASN A 107 8.88 0.25 -11.58
C ASN A 107 7.88 -0.27 -10.55
N PHE A 108 7.14 -1.31 -10.93
CA PHE A 108 6.29 -2.05 -10.00
C PHE A 108 7.16 -3.06 -9.22
N PRO A 109 7.12 -3.06 -7.88
CA PRO A 109 7.87 -4.03 -7.09
C PRO A 109 7.20 -5.41 -7.18
N ILE A 110 7.93 -6.41 -7.67
CA ILE A 110 7.45 -7.79 -7.73
C ILE A 110 7.66 -8.48 -6.38
N LEU A 111 8.83 -8.27 -5.76
CA LEU A 111 9.20 -8.81 -4.47
C LEU A 111 10.13 -7.82 -3.76
N ARG A 112 9.88 -7.59 -2.47
CA ARG A 112 10.71 -6.73 -1.63
C ARG A 112 11.18 -7.46 -0.39
N TYR A 113 12.29 -7.03 0.18
CA TYR A 113 12.84 -7.67 1.37
C TYR A 113 11.87 -7.66 2.56
N SER A 114 11.08 -6.59 2.74
CA SER A 114 10.03 -6.54 3.76
C SER A 114 8.95 -7.60 3.56
N ASP A 115 8.59 -7.92 2.31
CA ASP A 115 7.65 -9.00 2.02
C ASP A 115 8.23 -10.36 2.45
N VAL A 116 9.52 -10.61 2.16
CA VAL A 116 10.21 -11.84 2.61
C VAL A 116 10.22 -11.96 4.13
N LEU A 117 10.50 -10.87 4.85
CA LEU A 117 10.46 -10.87 6.32
C LEU A 117 9.06 -11.20 6.85
N LEU A 118 8.04 -10.61 6.26
CA LEU A 118 6.63 -10.85 6.65
C LEU A 118 6.15 -12.25 6.25
N MET A 119 6.60 -12.78 5.11
CA MET A 119 6.32 -14.18 4.73
C MET A 119 6.92 -15.18 5.73
N TYR A 120 8.15 -14.94 6.19
CA TYR A 120 8.75 -15.77 7.23
C TYR A 120 7.92 -15.72 8.52
N ALA A 121 7.60 -14.50 8.99
CA ALA A 121 6.83 -14.33 10.22
C ALA A 121 5.45 -14.98 10.12
N GLU A 122 4.80 -14.91 8.96
CA GLU A 122 3.53 -15.57 8.71
C GLU A 122 3.65 -17.10 8.73
N ALA A 123 4.64 -17.65 8.06
CA ALA A 123 4.86 -19.09 8.01
C ALA A 123 5.08 -19.67 9.40
N VAL A 124 5.93 -19.02 10.21
CA VAL A 124 6.17 -19.42 11.61
C VAL A 124 4.89 -19.30 12.46
N ALA A 125 4.10 -18.23 12.27
CA ALA A 125 2.85 -18.06 13.01
C ALA A 125 1.79 -19.10 12.65
N ALA A 126 1.78 -19.57 11.40
CA ALA A 126 0.83 -20.56 10.90
C ALA A 126 1.24 -22.00 11.27
N ASP A 127 2.52 -22.26 11.49
CA ASP A 127 3.03 -23.59 11.80
C ASP A 127 2.92 -23.89 13.31
N GLU A 128 2.06 -24.84 13.68
CA GLU A 128 1.86 -25.25 15.07
C GLU A 128 3.07 -25.96 15.67
N THR A 129 4.02 -26.39 14.86
CA THR A 129 5.24 -27.08 15.30
C THR A 129 6.43 -26.15 15.47
N SER A 130 6.29 -24.87 15.14
CA SER A 130 7.36 -23.86 15.26
C SER A 130 7.88 -23.77 16.69
N GLU A 131 9.20 -23.74 16.81
CA GLU A 131 9.90 -23.64 18.09
C GLU A 131 9.89 -22.19 18.64
N ALA A 132 10.13 -22.06 19.95
CA ALA A 132 10.15 -20.74 20.62
C ALA A 132 11.18 -19.77 19.98
N GLY A 133 12.34 -20.28 19.57
CA GLY A 133 13.37 -19.47 18.92
C GLY A 133 12.96 -18.94 17.56
N GLU A 134 12.18 -19.71 16.79
CA GLU A 134 11.63 -19.28 15.51
C GLU A 134 10.56 -18.20 15.71
N LEU A 135 9.75 -18.35 16.76
CA LEU A 135 8.73 -17.36 17.12
C LEU A 135 9.37 -16.01 17.50
N THR A 136 10.40 -16.02 18.34
CA THR A 136 11.19 -14.82 18.67
C THR A 136 11.76 -14.16 17.41
N GLN A 137 12.33 -14.95 16.51
CA GLN A 137 12.88 -14.45 15.26
C GLN A 137 11.78 -13.86 14.34
N ALA A 138 10.60 -14.45 14.33
CA ALA A 138 9.48 -13.99 13.56
C ALA A 138 8.95 -12.61 14.05
N TYR A 139 8.84 -12.44 15.37
CA TYR A 139 8.54 -11.13 15.97
C TYR A 139 9.61 -10.09 15.66
N GLU A 140 10.90 -10.47 15.72
CA GLU A 140 11.98 -9.54 15.36
C GLU A 140 11.87 -9.10 13.89
N TYR A 141 11.57 -10.00 12.96
CA TYR A 141 11.41 -9.65 11.55
C TYR A 141 10.20 -8.73 11.31
N LEU A 142 9.08 -8.99 11.98
CA LEU A 142 7.93 -8.11 11.99
C LEU A 142 8.30 -6.72 12.52
N ASN A 143 8.97 -6.67 13.68
CA ASN A 143 9.36 -5.42 14.34
C ASN A 143 10.37 -4.62 13.51
N ARG A 144 11.27 -5.26 12.77
CA ARG A 144 12.17 -4.56 11.83
C ARG A 144 11.41 -3.82 10.74
N VAL A 145 10.33 -4.41 10.21
CA VAL A 145 9.47 -3.74 9.23
C VAL A 145 8.74 -2.55 9.88
N ARG A 146 8.22 -2.73 11.10
CA ARG A 146 7.57 -1.67 11.87
C ARG A 146 8.52 -0.51 12.16
N ARG A 147 9.68 -0.78 12.77
CA ARG A 147 10.70 0.26 13.10
C ARG A 147 11.03 1.12 11.89
N ARG A 148 11.21 0.49 10.72
CA ARG A 148 11.43 1.24 9.49
C ARG A 148 10.24 2.13 9.12
N GLY A 149 9.01 1.63 9.28
CA GLY A 149 7.79 2.40 9.03
C GLY A 149 7.66 3.65 9.91
N TYR A 150 8.23 3.60 11.10
CA TYR A 150 8.28 4.71 12.06
C TYR A 150 9.58 5.52 11.98
N GLY A 151 10.35 5.38 10.91
CA GLY A 151 11.61 6.11 10.73
C GLY A 151 12.68 5.78 11.77
N ARG A 152 12.63 4.59 12.40
CA ARG A 152 13.57 4.16 13.43
C ARG A 152 14.65 3.24 12.88
N ASP A 153 15.76 3.10 13.64
CA ASP A 153 16.76 2.09 13.33
C ASP A 153 16.16 0.69 13.39
N VAL A 154 16.27 -0.04 12.28
CA VAL A 154 15.65 -1.37 12.14
C VAL A 154 16.26 -2.45 13.04
N ASN A 155 17.48 -2.23 13.52
CA ASN A 155 18.22 -3.21 14.34
C ASN A 155 18.13 -2.91 15.85
N THR A 156 17.55 -1.81 16.25
CA THR A 156 17.47 -1.40 17.65
C THR A 156 16.00 -1.45 18.13
N PRO A 157 15.68 -2.28 19.13
CA PRO A 157 14.34 -2.34 19.69
C PRO A 157 13.83 -0.99 20.16
N VAL A 158 12.56 -0.69 19.87
CA VAL A 158 11.94 0.61 20.17
C VAL A 158 10.65 0.40 20.94
N MET A 159 10.63 0.80 22.20
CA MET A 159 9.45 0.74 23.04
C MET A 159 8.31 1.62 22.43
N GLY A 160 7.10 1.07 22.37
CA GLY A 160 5.94 1.73 21.77
C GLY A 160 5.81 1.51 20.24
N VAL A 161 6.86 1.04 19.57
CA VAL A 161 6.82 0.64 18.16
C VAL A 161 6.83 -0.88 18.02
N ASP A 162 7.72 -1.54 18.76
CA ASP A 162 7.84 -2.99 18.73
C ASP A 162 6.63 -3.65 19.38
N LEU A 163 6.13 -4.70 18.76
CA LEU A 163 5.10 -5.55 19.34
C LEU A 163 5.76 -6.57 20.27
N PRO A 164 5.18 -6.78 21.45
CA PRO A 164 5.65 -7.82 22.37
C PRO A 164 5.35 -9.22 21.85
N GLU A 165 6.10 -10.22 22.34
CA GLU A 165 5.85 -11.63 22.02
C GLU A 165 4.64 -12.13 22.80
N GLU A 166 3.49 -12.24 22.14
CA GLU A 166 2.22 -12.70 22.73
C GLU A 166 1.74 -14.04 22.16
N GLY A 167 2.62 -14.75 21.47
CA GLY A 167 2.33 -16.05 20.87
C GLY A 167 1.91 -16.00 19.41
N ARG A 168 1.65 -17.18 18.82
CA ARG A 168 1.45 -17.35 17.38
C ARG A 168 0.19 -16.67 16.83
N ILE A 169 -0.92 -16.75 17.56
CA ILE A 169 -2.19 -16.15 17.11
C ILE A 169 -2.04 -14.64 17.00
N SER A 170 -1.49 -13.99 18.03
CA SER A 170 -1.23 -12.54 18.02
C SER A 170 -0.24 -12.16 16.93
N LEU A 171 0.81 -12.96 16.72
CA LEU A 171 1.76 -12.76 15.63
C LEU A 171 1.07 -12.80 14.27
N LEU A 172 0.22 -13.80 14.02
CA LEU A 172 -0.46 -13.95 12.73
C LEU A 172 -1.34 -12.74 12.40
N GLU A 173 -2.13 -12.27 13.36
CA GLU A 173 -2.97 -11.08 13.18
C GLU A 173 -2.12 -9.82 12.97
N ALA A 174 -1.04 -9.67 13.75
CA ALA A 174 -0.11 -8.56 13.58
C ALA A 174 0.57 -8.55 12.19
N VAL A 175 0.95 -9.73 11.68
CA VAL A 175 1.51 -9.88 10.33
C VAL A 175 0.49 -9.51 9.26
N LYS A 176 -0.78 -9.94 9.39
CA LYS A 176 -1.85 -9.57 8.45
C LYS A 176 -2.02 -8.07 8.33
N ASP A 177 -2.01 -7.37 9.45
CA ASP A 177 -2.12 -5.91 9.49
C ASP A 177 -0.85 -5.22 8.97
N GLU A 178 0.33 -5.75 9.34
CA GLU A 178 1.59 -5.18 8.87
C GLU A 178 1.79 -5.36 7.37
N ARG A 179 1.39 -6.52 6.81
CA ARG A 179 1.34 -6.72 5.35
C ARG A 179 0.42 -5.70 4.67
N ALA A 180 -0.73 -5.40 5.27
CA ALA A 180 -1.63 -4.38 4.73
C ALA A 180 -0.99 -2.98 4.71
N ARG A 181 -0.33 -2.57 5.81
CA ARG A 181 0.39 -1.29 5.90
C ARG A 181 1.55 -1.22 4.92
N GLU A 182 2.41 -2.23 4.95
CA GLU A 182 3.66 -2.27 4.20
C GLU A 182 3.45 -2.45 2.70
N LEU A 183 2.58 -3.38 2.31
CA LEU A 183 2.38 -3.82 0.92
C LEU A 183 1.09 -3.25 0.29
N GLY A 184 0.40 -2.37 1.01
CA GLY A 184 -0.79 -1.69 0.50
C GLY A 184 -0.51 -1.00 -0.84
N HIS A 185 -1.46 -1.07 -1.78
CA HIS A 185 -1.35 -0.59 -3.16
C HIS A 185 -0.36 -1.35 -4.07
N GLU A 186 0.28 -2.43 -3.59
CA GLU A 186 1.18 -3.27 -4.37
C GLU A 186 0.49 -4.53 -4.92
N LEU A 187 -0.83 -4.53 -5.00
CA LEU A 187 -1.72 -5.56 -5.57
C LEU A 187 -1.68 -6.93 -4.88
N LEU A 188 -1.01 -7.07 -3.74
CA LEU A 188 -0.90 -8.34 -3.00
C LEU A 188 -2.09 -8.61 -2.06
N ARG A 189 -2.79 -7.55 -1.62
CA ARG A 189 -3.81 -7.67 -0.57
C ARG A 189 -4.96 -8.62 -0.90
N LYS A 190 -5.41 -8.64 -2.17
CA LYS A 190 -6.48 -9.53 -2.60
C LYS A 190 -6.09 -11.00 -2.43
N ASP A 191 -4.90 -11.35 -2.87
CA ASP A 191 -4.39 -12.73 -2.78
C ASP A 191 -4.16 -13.14 -1.32
N ASP A 192 -3.66 -12.22 -0.48
CA ASP A 192 -3.51 -12.43 0.96
C ASP A 192 -4.84 -12.77 1.62
N ILE A 193 -5.89 -11.97 1.44
CA ILE A 193 -7.19 -12.21 2.08
C ILE A 193 -7.93 -13.44 1.53
N ILE A 194 -7.66 -13.83 0.27
CA ILE A 194 -8.17 -15.08 -0.29
C ILE A 194 -7.50 -16.28 0.38
N ARG A 195 -6.17 -16.31 0.44
CA ARG A 195 -5.43 -17.45 1.02
C ARG A 195 -5.63 -17.59 2.55
N TRP A 196 -6.00 -16.50 3.24
CA TRP A 196 -6.41 -16.54 4.64
C TRP A 196 -7.88 -16.97 4.84
N GLY A 197 -8.66 -17.14 3.77
CA GLY A 197 -10.09 -17.45 3.84
C GLY A 197 -10.98 -16.29 4.28
N GLU A 198 -10.45 -15.06 4.33
CA GLU A 198 -11.14 -13.87 4.85
C GLU A 198 -11.81 -13.02 3.76
N PHE A 199 -11.70 -13.40 2.48
CA PHE A 199 -12.12 -12.55 1.38
C PHE A 199 -13.60 -12.14 1.47
N TYR A 200 -14.50 -13.08 1.73
CA TYR A 200 -15.92 -12.80 1.81
C TYR A 200 -16.25 -11.81 2.92
N ASP A 201 -15.77 -12.07 4.13
CA ASP A 201 -16.07 -11.23 5.30
C ASP A 201 -15.48 -9.82 5.17
N ARG A 202 -14.27 -9.71 4.65
CA ARG A 202 -13.62 -8.43 4.35
C ARG A 202 -14.40 -7.64 3.31
N MET A 203 -14.90 -8.28 2.26
CA MET A 203 -15.69 -7.59 1.24
C MET A 203 -17.05 -7.15 1.78
N GLN A 204 -17.69 -7.92 2.64
CA GLN A 204 -18.95 -7.51 3.29
C GLN A 204 -18.71 -6.29 4.21
N SER A 205 -17.63 -6.27 4.98
CA SER A 205 -17.30 -5.12 5.85
C SER A 205 -17.08 -3.84 5.05
N VAL A 206 -16.38 -3.92 3.91
CA VAL A 206 -16.20 -2.76 3.02
C VAL A 206 -17.54 -2.28 2.45
N ARG A 207 -18.42 -3.19 2.03
CA ARG A 207 -19.73 -2.84 1.48
C ARG A 207 -20.59 -2.01 2.44
N VAL A 208 -20.51 -2.33 3.73
CA VAL A 208 -21.24 -1.59 4.76
C VAL A 208 -20.65 -0.20 5.02
N THR A 209 -19.35 -0.05 4.83
CA THR A 209 -18.63 1.20 5.13
C THR A 209 -18.54 2.17 3.95
N VAL A 210 -18.80 1.71 2.71
CA VAL A 210 -18.77 2.58 1.54
C VAL A 210 -20.01 3.47 1.51
N PRO A 211 -19.88 4.81 1.56
CA PRO A 211 -21.02 5.71 1.45
C PRO A 211 -21.78 5.50 0.13
N GLU A 212 -23.11 5.60 0.19
CA GLU A 212 -24.00 5.41 -0.97
C GLU A 212 -23.62 6.27 -2.19
N ALA A 213 -23.12 7.48 -1.94
CA ALA A 213 -22.64 8.39 -2.99
C ALA A 213 -21.48 7.82 -3.82
N TYR A 214 -20.77 6.82 -3.31
CA TYR A 214 -19.64 6.18 -3.99
C TYR A 214 -19.98 4.82 -4.59
N THR A 215 -21.09 4.18 -4.19
CA THR A 215 -21.48 2.87 -4.67
C THR A 215 -21.87 2.85 -6.15
N SER A 216 -22.43 3.95 -6.66
CA SER A 216 -22.83 4.08 -8.06
C SER A 216 -21.65 4.16 -9.04
N ASN A 217 -20.47 4.53 -8.55
CA ASN A 217 -19.24 4.70 -9.35
C ASN A 217 -18.24 3.53 -9.21
N TYR A 218 -18.52 2.58 -8.32
CA TYR A 218 -17.61 1.46 -8.01
C TYR A 218 -18.24 0.12 -8.41
N TYR A 219 -18.31 -0.13 -9.71
CA TYR A 219 -18.73 -1.43 -10.25
C TYR A 219 -17.90 -2.61 -9.71
N CYS A 220 -16.66 -2.39 -9.27
CA CYS A 220 -15.83 -3.42 -8.68
C CYS A 220 -16.39 -4.04 -7.39
N LEU A 221 -17.17 -3.31 -6.61
CA LEU A 221 -17.77 -3.84 -5.38
C LEU A 221 -19.02 -4.70 -5.65
N LEU A 222 -19.67 -4.52 -6.81
CA LEU A 222 -20.84 -5.30 -7.21
C LEU A 222 -20.48 -6.68 -7.76
N TYR A 223 -19.25 -6.88 -8.25
CA TYR A 223 -18.76 -8.14 -8.82
C TYR A 223 -17.98 -9.01 -7.83
N THR A 224 -17.88 -8.61 -6.57
CA THR A 224 -17.20 -9.37 -5.52
C THR A 224 -18.11 -10.32 -4.75
N SER A 225 -19.33 -10.61 -5.25
CA SER A 225 -20.02 -11.81 -4.79
C SER A 225 -19.22 -13.02 -5.26
N PRO A 226 -18.82 -13.94 -4.35
CA PRO A 226 -18.16 -15.16 -4.78
C PRO A 226 -19.05 -15.84 -5.82
N SER A 227 -18.43 -16.29 -6.91
CA SER A 227 -19.13 -17.16 -7.85
C SER A 227 -19.62 -18.38 -7.07
N PRO A 228 -20.84 -18.88 -7.31
CA PRO A 228 -21.33 -20.11 -6.67
C PRO A 228 -20.47 -21.36 -6.96
N ARG A 229 -19.34 -21.20 -7.61
CA ARG A 229 -18.42 -22.28 -8.00
C ARG A 229 -17.03 -22.15 -7.36
N ASP A 230 -16.78 -21.17 -6.48
CA ASP A 230 -15.52 -21.02 -5.72
C ASP A 230 -15.70 -21.59 -4.31
#